data_96b879c2c9f3af555dc84ab753c9b827
#
_entry.id   96b879c2c9f3af555dc84ab753c9b827
#
_cell.length_a   1.000
_cell.length_b   1.000
_cell.length_c   1.000
_cell.angle_alpha   90.00
_cell.angle_beta   90.00
_cell.angle_gamma   90.00
#
_symmetry.space_group_name_H-M   'P 1'
#
loop_
_entity.id
_entity.type
_entity.pdbx_description
1 polymer ?
#
loop_
_entity_poly.entity_id
_entity_poly.type
_entity_poly.pdbx_seq_one_letter_code
_entity_poly.pdbx_strand_id
1 'polypeptide(L)'
;MERDKQIKTVGVIGHFAEGLDMADGQVVKTRTVRELLRDVCGNENVRFVDTRGWQKHPAALLHKCIELAKFSDALVMLPAHNGVKVFAPLLVFLRKRYGCKAVYSVIGGWLAEFIADKPRLAKKLRSFDAILVESNRVRSLLLEQGFDNVLVAYNYKRLPLLESFELEQPSGEPWPLAVFSRIYEEKGIDDIVWAVREANSRLGRRAFKLDIYGNVLPEYKEHFDVLMAGCDASEVAYKGVAPAGESTSVLNGYLVLAFPTRCPGEGVPGTVVDAYCAGIPVIASRWPSYAEMVEEGETGVTYEFYNRDALLDVLLNPELPKQLLAMKEPCLHKGRDYSYEAGLREFKHLVESGFNAHNQ
;
A
#
# COMPACT_ATOMS: atom_id res chain seq x y z
N MET A 1 7.97 -26.96 -27.15
CA MET A 1 8.84 -26.42 -26.08
C MET A 1 9.36 -25.07 -26.57
N GLU A 2 8.61 -23.98 -26.28
CA GLU A 2 9.17 -22.64 -26.38
C GLU A 2 10.26 -22.53 -25.31
N ARG A 3 11.48 -22.23 -25.71
CA ARG A 3 12.55 -21.90 -24.76
C ARG A 3 12.05 -20.68 -23.99
N ASP A 4 11.98 -20.77 -22.65
CA ASP A 4 11.72 -19.63 -21.81
C ASP A 4 12.72 -18.53 -22.14
N LYS A 5 12.25 -17.52 -22.87
CA LYS A 5 13.09 -16.39 -23.29
C LYS A 5 13.42 -15.59 -22.04
N GLN A 6 14.70 -15.53 -21.72
CA GLN A 6 15.18 -14.71 -20.59
C GLN A 6 14.68 -13.29 -20.75
N ILE A 7 14.02 -12.74 -19.72
CA ILE A 7 13.57 -11.35 -19.69
C ILE A 7 14.79 -10.46 -19.51
N LYS A 8 15.05 -9.61 -20.47
CA LYS A 8 16.13 -8.61 -20.46
C LYS A 8 15.59 -7.18 -20.44
N THR A 9 14.52 -6.94 -21.19
CA THR A 9 13.93 -5.61 -21.35
C THR A 9 12.50 -5.58 -20.82
N VAL A 10 12.17 -4.56 -20.02
CA VAL A 10 10.85 -4.43 -19.40
C VAL A 10 10.23 -3.07 -19.70
N GLY A 11 8.97 -3.09 -20.10
CA GLY A 11 8.13 -1.91 -20.26
C GLY A 11 7.15 -1.77 -19.09
N VAL A 12 7.08 -0.61 -18.45
CA VAL A 12 6.16 -0.35 -17.35
C VAL A 12 5.09 0.65 -17.78
N ILE A 13 3.82 0.30 -17.59
CA ILE A 13 2.65 1.14 -17.92
C ILE A 13 1.90 1.46 -16.64
N GLY A 14 1.90 2.72 -16.21
CA GLY A 14 1.27 3.10 -14.96
C GLY A 14 1.17 4.60 -14.76
N HIS A 15 0.58 5.01 -13.65
CA HIS A 15 0.47 6.41 -13.25
C HIS A 15 1.72 6.83 -12.45
N PHE A 16 2.66 7.47 -13.12
CA PHE A 16 3.92 7.91 -12.51
C PHE A 16 3.84 9.34 -11.95
N ALA A 17 2.92 10.16 -12.46
CA ALA A 17 2.87 11.60 -12.17
C ALA A 17 4.26 12.24 -12.30
N GLU A 18 4.93 12.00 -13.43
CA GLU A 18 6.31 12.43 -13.63
C GLU A 18 6.43 13.96 -13.53
N GLY A 19 7.45 14.43 -12.79
CA GLY A 19 7.68 15.86 -12.55
C GLY A 19 6.77 16.51 -11.51
N LEU A 20 5.93 15.72 -10.81
CA LEU A 20 5.09 16.22 -9.73
C LEU A 20 5.49 15.59 -8.40
N ASP A 21 5.44 16.39 -7.34
CA ASP A 21 5.55 15.90 -5.98
C ASP A 21 4.18 15.36 -5.53
N MET A 22 3.93 14.08 -5.82
CA MET A 22 2.71 13.38 -5.45
C MET A 22 3.06 12.14 -4.62
N ALA A 23 2.58 12.10 -3.39
CA ALA A 23 2.72 10.98 -2.46
C ALA A 23 1.49 10.05 -2.43
N ASP A 24 0.72 9.98 -3.53
CA ASP A 24 -0.38 9.02 -3.67
C ASP A 24 0.14 7.58 -3.71
N GLY A 25 -0.49 6.67 -2.97
CA GLY A 25 -0.04 5.28 -2.89
C GLY A 25 0.09 4.57 -4.25
N GLN A 26 -0.75 4.91 -5.23
CA GLN A 26 -0.64 4.38 -6.59
C GLN A 26 0.64 4.88 -7.28
N VAL A 27 0.94 6.18 -7.15
CA VAL A 27 2.15 6.79 -7.74
C VAL A 27 3.39 6.23 -7.07
N VAL A 28 3.40 6.15 -5.74
CA VAL A 28 4.53 5.61 -4.97
C VAL A 28 4.82 4.18 -5.40
N LYS A 29 3.82 3.28 -5.39
CA LYS A 29 4.02 1.88 -5.82
C LYS A 29 4.47 1.78 -7.28
N THR A 30 3.88 2.57 -8.19
CA THR A 30 4.24 2.54 -9.61
C THR A 30 5.71 2.94 -9.81
N ARG A 31 6.18 3.97 -9.10
CA ARG A 31 7.58 4.40 -9.11
C ARG A 31 8.49 3.33 -8.51
N THR A 32 8.13 2.76 -7.35
CA THR A 32 8.92 1.71 -6.70
C THR A 32 9.08 0.47 -7.59
N VAL A 33 8.02 0.00 -8.23
CA VAL A 33 8.10 -1.14 -9.17
C VAL A 33 9.03 -0.83 -10.35
N ARG A 34 8.98 0.38 -10.91
CA ARG A 34 9.92 0.81 -11.96
C ARG A 34 11.36 0.78 -11.47
N GLU A 35 11.65 1.31 -10.27
CA GLU A 35 13.01 1.34 -9.72
C GLU A 35 13.51 -0.08 -9.42
N LEU A 36 12.70 -0.95 -8.81
CA LEU A 36 13.05 -2.35 -8.59
C LEU A 36 13.42 -3.07 -9.90
N LEU A 37 12.63 -2.86 -10.95
CA LEU A 37 12.93 -3.44 -12.27
C LEU A 37 14.21 -2.85 -12.88
N ARG A 38 14.47 -1.56 -12.68
CA ARG A 38 15.73 -0.92 -13.14
C ARG A 38 16.96 -1.46 -12.44
N ASP A 39 16.87 -1.65 -11.13
CA ASP A 39 17.97 -2.20 -10.35
C ASP A 39 18.22 -3.68 -10.68
N VAL A 40 17.18 -4.43 -11.09
CA VAL A 40 17.29 -5.84 -11.50
C VAL A 40 17.76 -5.99 -12.96
N CYS A 41 17.20 -5.24 -13.89
CA CYS A 41 17.44 -5.43 -15.33
C CYS A 41 18.50 -4.49 -15.90
N GLY A 42 18.88 -3.42 -15.20
CA GLY A 42 19.66 -2.30 -15.72
C GLY A 42 18.77 -1.15 -16.18
N ASN A 43 19.19 0.08 -15.90
CA ASN A 43 18.39 1.29 -16.14
C ASN A 43 18.01 1.48 -17.61
N GLU A 44 18.93 1.16 -18.54
CA GLU A 44 18.74 1.25 -20.00
C GLU A 44 17.73 0.21 -20.52
N ASN A 45 17.51 -0.87 -19.79
CA ASN A 45 16.64 -1.98 -20.16
C ASN A 45 15.21 -1.81 -19.64
N VAL A 46 14.91 -0.72 -18.91
CA VAL A 46 13.56 -0.45 -18.39
C VAL A 46 13.05 0.88 -18.93
N ARG A 47 11.98 0.80 -19.72
CA ARG A 47 11.25 1.98 -20.21
C ARG A 47 9.86 2.04 -19.61
N PHE A 48 9.24 3.21 -19.62
CA PHE A 48 7.90 3.37 -19.06
C PHE A 48 7.01 4.31 -19.88
N VAL A 49 5.70 4.16 -19.68
CA VAL A 49 4.67 5.04 -20.21
C VAL A 49 3.82 5.54 -19.05
N ASP A 50 3.83 6.86 -18.81
CA ASP A 50 2.95 7.50 -17.84
C ASP A 50 1.51 7.57 -18.40
N THR A 51 0.57 6.99 -17.68
CA THR A 51 -0.84 6.97 -18.06
C THR A 51 -1.61 8.21 -17.58
N ARG A 52 -0.95 9.19 -16.96
CA ARG A 52 -1.59 10.41 -16.51
C ARG A 52 -2.31 11.13 -17.65
N GLY A 53 -3.59 11.45 -17.46
CA GLY A 53 -4.38 12.18 -18.44
C GLY A 53 -4.61 11.43 -19.76
N TRP A 54 -4.48 10.11 -19.79
CA TRP A 54 -4.64 9.27 -20.97
C TRP A 54 -5.96 9.49 -21.72
N GLN A 55 -7.04 9.85 -21.00
CA GLN A 55 -8.36 10.10 -21.59
C GLN A 55 -8.34 11.29 -22.56
N LYS A 56 -7.44 12.25 -22.37
CA LYS A 56 -7.31 13.44 -23.21
C LYS A 56 -6.56 13.15 -24.51
N HIS A 57 -5.64 12.17 -24.50
CA HIS A 57 -4.76 11.86 -25.65
C HIS A 57 -4.63 10.34 -25.89
N PRO A 58 -5.74 9.60 -26.14
CA PRO A 58 -5.72 8.14 -26.21
C PRO A 58 -4.86 7.60 -27.35
N ALA A 59 -4.86 8.27 -28.53
CA ALA A 59 -4.08 7.84 -29.69
C ALA A 59 -2.56 7.98 -29.44
N ALA A 60 -2.13 9.07 -28.81
CA ALA A 60 -0.73 9.27 -28.45
C ALA A 60 -0.27 8.24 -27.41
N LEU A 61 -1.12 7.92 -26.43
CA LEU A 61 -0.82 6.87 -25.46
C LEU A 61 -0.71 5.50 -26.12
N LEU A 62 -1.64 5.15 -27.00
CA LEU A 62 -1.60 3.89 -27.75
C LEU A 62 -0.30 3.75 -28.53
N HIS A 63 0.11 4.82 -29.25
CA HIS A 63 1.39 4.82 -29.95
C HIS A 63 2.58 4.55 -29.03
N LYS A 64 2.64 5.23 -27.87
CA LYS A 64 3.69 5.01 -26.87
C LYS A 64 3.69 3.56 -26.34
N CYS A 65 2.51 2.98 -26.09
CA CYS A 65 2.40 1.59 -25.64
C CYS A 65 2.87 0.59 -26.72
N ILE A 66 2.61 0.89 -28.02
CA ILE A 66 3.11 0.08 -29.13
C ILE A 66 4.64 0.13 -29.21
N GLU A 67 5.25 1.31 -29.14
CA GLU A 67 6.70 1.44 -29.14
C GLU A 67 7.34 0.77 -27.92
N LEU A 68 6.68 0.86 -26.76
CA LEU A 68 7.10 0.15 -25.55
C LEU A 68 7.07 -1.37 -25.75
N ALA A 69 6.00 -1.89 -26.38
CA ALA A 69 5.85 -3.32 -26.63
C ALA A 69 6.87 -3.88 -27.64
N LYS A 70 7.29 -3.07 -28.62
CA LYS A 70 8.36 -3.45 -29.56
C LYS A 70 9.73 -3.56 -28.88
N PHE A 71 9.94 -2.76 -27.86
CA PHE A 71 11.19 -2.74 -27.08
C PHE A 71 11.26 -3.89 -26.05
N SER A 72 10.13 -4.31 -25.48
CA SER A 72 10.09 -5.07 -24.24
C SER A 72 9.91 -6.58 -24.44
N ASP A 73 10.64 -7.39 -23.66
CA ASP A 73 10.36 -8.82 -23.48
C ASP A 73 9.16 -9.03 -22.57
N ALA A 74 8.93 -8.12 -21.61
CA ALA A 74 7.74 -8.13 -20.72
C ALA A 74 7.16 -6.73 -20.55
N LEU A 75 5.84 -6.64 -20.50
CA LEU A 75 5.08 -5.43 -20.17
C LEU A 75 4.42 -5.61 -18.81
N VAL A 76 4.77 -4.74 -17.86
CA VAL A 76 4.17 -4.69 -16.52
C VAL A 76 3.21 -3.51 -16.46
N MET A 77 1.94 -3.77 -16.23
CA MET A 77 0.95 -2.70 -16.05
C MET A 77 0.52 -2.55 -14.58
N LEU A 78 0.22 -1.30 -14.16
CA LEU A 78 -0.23 -0.98 -12.79
C LEU A 78 -1.52 -0.13 -12.73
N PRO A 79 -2.41 -0.10 -13.74
CA PRO A 79 -3.63 0.69 -13.65
C PRO A 79 -4.61 0.13 -12.62
N ALA A 80 -5.32 1.02 -11.90
CA ALA A 80 -6.42 0.67 -11.00
C ALA A 80 -7.76 0.52 -11.76
N HIS A 81 -8.86 0.33 -11.04
CA HIS A 81 -10.24 -0.01 -11.48
C HIS A 81 -10.65 0.36 -12.92
N ASN A 82 -10.65 1.66 -13.25
CA ASN A 82 -11.07 2.11 -14.58
C ASN A 82 -10.00 1.85 -15.65
N GLY A 83 -8.74 1.92 -15.23
CA GLY A 83 -7.61 1.66 -16.11
C GLY A 83 -7.54 0.19 -16.54
N VAL A 84 -7.78 -0.76 -15.64
CA VAL A 84 -7.68 -2.20 -15.98
C VAL A 84 -8.64 -2.59 -17.08
N LYS A 85 -9.83 -1.99 -17.16
CA LYS A 85 -10.82 -2.25 -18.23
C LYS A 85 -10.29 -1.89 -19.63
N VAL A 86 -9.38 -0.93 -19.70
CA VAL A 86 -8.79 -0.41 -20.96
C VAL A 86 -7.45 -1.08 -21.23
N PHE A 87 -6.58 -1.10 -20.24
CA PHE A 87 -5.21 -1.57 -20.43
C PHE A 87 -5.09 -3.11 -20.50
N ALA A 88 -5.97 -3.88 -19.84
CA ALA A 88 -5.93 -5.33 -19.96
C ALA A 88 -6.22 -5.81 -21.39
N PRO A 89 -7.28 -5.35 -22.11
CA PRO A 89 -7.45 -5.67 -23.52
C PRO A 89 -6.26 -5.22 -24.40
N LEU A 90 -5.69 -4.07 -24.10
CA LEU A 90 -4.53 -3.55 -24.85
C LEU A 90 -3.32 -4.47 -24.68
N LEU A 91 -3.00 -4.89 -23.45
CA LEU A 91 -1.87 -5.79 -23.22
C LEU A 91 -2.05 -7.16 -23.87
N VAL A 92 -3.26 -7.70 -23.85
CA VAL A 92 -3.56 -8.96 -24.58
C VAL A 92 -3.29 -8.80 -26.07
N PHE A 93 -3.66 -7.67 -26.67
CA PHE A 93 -3.38 -7.37 -28.07
C PHE A 93 -1.86 -7.23 -28.32
N LEU A 94 -1.16 -6.44 -27.51
CA LEU A 94 0.27 -6.20 -27.64
C LEU A 94 1.09 -7.49 -27.48
N ARG A 95 0.73 -8.32 -26.45
CA ARG A 95 1.32 -9.64 -26.24
C ARG A 95 1.22 -10.53 -27.48
N LYS A 96 0.02 -10.62 -28.06
CA LYS A 96 -0.20 -11.43 -29.27
C LYS A 96 0.53 -10.90 -30.49
N ARG A 97 0.68 -9.56 -30.62
CA ARG A 97 1.26 -8.93 -31.81
C ARG A 97 2.78 -8.89 -31.78
N TYR A 98 3.39 -8.73 -30.59
CA TYR A 98 4.83 -8.51 -30.42
C TYR A 98 5.54 -9.62 -29.66
N GLY A 99 4.81 -10.59 -29.08
CA GLY A 99 5.40 -11.73 -28.39
C GLY A 99 6.00 -11.38 -27.03
N CYS A 100 5.68 -10.21 -26.47
CA CYS A 100 6.10 -9.84 -25.12
C CYS A 100 5.19 -10.47 -24.06
N LYS A 101 5.72 -10.76 -22.87
CA LYS A 101 4.91 -11.20 -21.74
C LYS A 101 4.02 -10.08 -21.21
N ALA A 102 2.83 -10.40 -20.73
CA ALA A 102 1.89 -9.47 -20.11
C ALA A 102 1.79 -9.76 -18.61
N VAL A 103 2.17 -8.79 -17.80
CA VAL A 103 2.16 -8.87 -16.34
C VAL A 103 1.29 -7.74 -15.77
N TYR A 104 0.48 -8.06 -14.78
CA TYR A 104 -0.31 -7.06 -14.07
C TYR A 104 0.10 -7.00 -12.61
N SER A 105 0.72 -5.90 -12.19
CA SER A 105 0.99 -5.63 -10.78
C SER A 105 -0.19 -4.85 -10.19
N VAL A 106 -1.00 -5.52 -9.40
CA VAL A 106 -2.20 -4.97 -8.78
C VAL A 106 -1.82 -4.08 -7.60
N ILE A 107 -2.56 -2.99 -7.43
CA ILE A 107 -2.41 -2.07 -6.31
C ILE A 107 -3.65 -2.17 -5.42
N GLY A 108 -3.46 -2.60 -4.18
CA GLY A 108 -4.56 -2.84 -3.23
C GLY A 108 -5.22 -4.21 -3.36
N GLY A 109 -6.25 -4.44 -2.53
CA GLY A 109 -6.89 -5.76 -2.36
C GLY A 109 -8.18 -6.00 -3.16
N TRP A 110 -8.56 -5.10 -4.04
CA TRP A 110 -9.89 -5.00 -4.64
C TRP A 110 -10.15 -5.91 -5.87
N LEU A 111 -9.11 -6.47 -6.50
CA LEU A 111 -9.23 -7.06 -7.85
C LEU A 111 -10.22 -8.22 -7.91
N ALA A 112 -10.15 -9.16 -6.96
CA ALA A 112 -10.98 -10.37 -6.98
C ALA A 112 -12.48 -10.04 -6.94
N GLU A 113 -12.87 -9.12 -6.06
CA GLU A 113 -14.25 -8.67 -5.94
C GLU A 113 -14.70 -7.86 -7.16
N PHE A 114 -13.81 -7.01 -7.68
CA PHE A 114 -14.12 -6.17 -8.84
C PHE A 114 -14.39 -6.97 -10.12
N ILE A 115 -13.72 -8.10 -10.32
CA ILE A 115 -13.87 -8.89 -11.55
C ILE A 115 -14.92 -10.01 -11.45
N ALA A 116 -15.46 -10.26 -10.26
CA ALA A 116 -16.42 -11.35 -10.02
C ALA A 116 -17.64 -11.29 -10.95
N ASP A 117 -18.15 -10.09 -11.24
CA ASP A 117 -19.25 -9.84 -12.15
C ASP A 117 -18.82 -9.46 -13.59
N LYS A 118 -17.51 -9.58 -13.91
CA LYS A 118 -16.93 -9.15 -15.20
C LYS A 118 -16.24 -10.27 -15.97
N PRO A 119 -16.97 -11.30 -16.42
CA PRO A 119 -16.37 -12.52 -16.99
C PRO A 119 -15.49 -12.26 -18.22
N ARG A 120 -15.81 -11.23 -19.01
CA ARG A 120 -14.99 -10.86 -20.19
C ARG A 120 -13.64 -10.28 -19.79
N LEU A 121 -13.59 -9.50 -18.70
CA LEU A 121 -12.33 -8.96 -18.17
C LEU A 121 -11.52 -10.06 -17.49
N ALA A 122 -12.16 -10.89 -16.67
CA ALA A 122 -11.55 -12.03 -16.02
C ALA A 122 -10.89 -12.97 -17.04
N LYS A 123 -11.59 -13.31 -18.16
CA LYS A 123 -11.01 -14.12 -19.24
C LYS A 123 -9.76 -13.49 -19.85
N LYS A 124 -9.69 -12.16 -19.98
CA LYS A 124 -8.49 -11.47 -20.49
C LYS A 124 -7.34 -11.55 -19.48
N LEU A 125 -7.62 -11.33 -18.20
CA LEU A 125 -6.62 -11.37 -17.15
C LEU A 125 -6.06 -12.79 -16.95
N ARG A 126 -6.86 -13.84 -17.08
CA ARG A 126 -6.36 -15.22 -17.09
C ARG A 126 -5.39 -15.54 -18.26
N SER A 127 -5.41 -14.74 -19.33
CA SER A 127 -4.44 -14.90 -20.42
C SER A 127 -3.13 -14.14 -20.21
N PHE A 128 -2.95 -13.46 -19.09
CA PHE A 128 -1.68 -12.84 -18.73
C PHE A 128 -0.66 -13.92 -18.29
N ASP A 129 0.61 -13.59 -18.39
CA ASP A 129 1.69 -14.48 -17.92
C ASP A 129 1.79 -14.47 -16.39
N ALA A 130 1.52 -13.31 -15.74
CA ALA A 130 1.38 -13.21 -14.31
C ALA A 130 0.45 -12.07 -13.86
N ILE A 131 -0.17 -12.26 -12.70
CA ILE A 131 -0.87 -11.22 -11.92
C ILE A 131 -0.19 -11.17 -10.55
N LEU A 132 0.47 -10.05 -10.26
CA LEU A 132 1.14 -9.82 -8.98
C LEU A 132 0.15 -9.14 -8.04
N VAL A 133 -0.21 -9.79 -6.95
CA VAL A 133 -1.10 -9.26 -5.91
C VAL A 133 -0.35 -9.00 -4.62
N GLU A 134 -0.89 -8.13 -3.76
CA GLU A 134 -0.22 -7.70 -2.52
C GLU A 134 -0.47 -8.64 -1.33
N SER A 135 -1.40 -9.60 -1.45
CA SER A 135 -1.79 -10.43 -0.31
C SER A 135 -2.15 -11.85 -0.73
N ASN A 136 -1.93 -12.81 0.18
CA ASN A 136 -2.34 -14.20 0.00
C ASN A 136 -3.87 -14.33 -0.06
N ARG A 137 -4.61 -13.49 0.68
CA ARG A 137 -6.07 -13.46 0.59
C ARG A 137 -6.55 -13.17 -0.83
N VAL A 138 -6.03 -12.13 -1.47
CA VAL A 138 -6.42 -11.80 -2.86
C VAL A 138 -5.99 -12.91 -3.83
N ARG A 139 -4.81 -13.51 -3.62
CA ARG A 139 -4.36 -14.67 -4.39
C ARG A 139 -5.36 -15.82 -4.26
N SER A 140 -5.75 -16.20 -3.05
CA SER A 140 -6.70 -17.29 -2.81
C SER A 140 -8.05 -17.04 -3.48
N LEU A 141 -8.61 -15.82 -3.33
CA LEU A 141 -9.88 -15.45 -3.98
C LEU A 141 -9.80 -15.52 -5.52
N LEU A 142 -8.67 -15.18 -6.11
CA LEU A 142 -8.48 -15.30 -7.57
C LEU A 142 -8.31 -16.76 -7.99
N LEU A 143 -7.60 -17.59 -7.21
CA LEU A 143 -7.50 -19.03 -7.46
C LEU A 143 -8.88 -19.70 -7.42
N GLU A 144 -9.74 -19.35 -6.45
CA GLU A 144 -11.13 -19.82 -6.37
C GLU A 144 -11.96 -19.41 -7.59
N GLN A 145 -11.63 -18.28 -8.21
CA GLN A 145 -12.23 -17.82 -9.46
C GLN A 145 -11.60 -18.45 -10.72
N GLY A 146 -10.70 -19.45 -10.56
CA GLY A 146 -10.08 -20.19 -11.66
C GLY A 146 -8.95 -19.45 -12.37
N PHE A 147 -8.22 -18.60 -11.64
CA PHE A 147 -6.93 -18.08 -12.08
C PHE A 147 -5.82 -19.03 -11.65
N ASP A 148 -4.81 -19.23 -12.49
CA ASP A 148 -3.63 -20.06 -12.23
C ASP A 148 -2.31 -19.27 -12.37
N ASN A 149 -2.41 -17.99 -12.71
CA ASN A 149 -1.32 -17.10 -13.02
C ASN A 149 -1.10 -16.01 -11.94
N VAL A 150 -1.42 -16.29 -10.67
CA VAL A 150 -1.37 -15.30 -9.58
C VAL A 150 -0.18 -15.55 -8.66
N LEU A 151 0.66 -14.52 -8.49
CA LEU A 151 1.82 -14.48 -7.60
C LEU A 151 1.64 -13.40 -6.55
N VAL A 152 2.28 -13.57 -5.39
CA VAL A 152 2.28 -12.52 -4.36
C VAL A 152 3.55 -11.68 -4.51
N ALA A 153 3.39 -10.37 -4.61
CA ALA A 153 4.46 -9.38 -4.55
C ALA A 153 3.96 -8.20 -3.70
N TYR A 154 4.53 -8.03 -2.52
CA TYR A 154 4.08 -7.05 -1.55
C TYR A 154 4.25 -5.60 -2.04
N ASN A 155 3.72 -4.67 -1.26
CA ASN A 155 3.92 -3.24 -1.47
C ASN A 155 5.25 -2.81 -0.84
N TYR A 156 6.35 -3.05 -1.54
CA TYR A 156 7.70 -2.69 -1.08
C TYR A 156 7.90 -1.18 -1.09
N LYS A 157 8.73 -0.69 -0.16
CA LYS A 157 9.05 0.73 -0.05
C LYS A 157 10.54 0.97 0.07
N ARG A 158 11.02 2.02 -0.60
CA ARG A 158 12.37 2.54 -0.42
C ARG A 158 12.35 3.57 0.73
N LEU A 159 12.36 3.08 1.95
CA LEU A 159 12.41 3.88 3.18
C LEU A 159 13.63 3.47 4.01
N PRO A 160 14.21 4.40 4.76
CA PRO A 160 15.18 4.02 5.79
C PRO A 160 14.47 3.13 6.81
N LEU A 161 15.04 1.95 7.06
CA LEU A 161 14.66 1.09 8.16
C LEU A 161 15.50 1.52 9.36
N LEU A 162 14.85 1.86 10.47
CA LEU A 162 15.58 2.18 11.69
C LEU A 162 16.27 0.95 12.27
N GLU A 163 17.37 1.15 12.96
CA GLU A 163 18.00 0.13 13.78
C GLU A 163 17.45 0.20 15.21
N SER A 164 17.53 -0.88 15.96
CA SER A 164 16.96 -0.96 17.33
C SER A 164 17.45 0.16 18.26
N PHE A 165 18.68 0.62 18.08
CA PHE A 165 19.27 1.69 18.89
C PHE A 165 18.79 3.10 18.51
N GLU A 166 18.16 3.25 17.36
CA GLU A 166 17.58 4.51 16.88
C GLU A 166 16.13 4.71 17.32
N LEU A 167 15.53 3.67 17.93
CA LEU A 167 14.13 3.73 18.35
C LEU A 167 13.95 4.70 19.53
N GLU A 168 13.22 5.75 19.27
CA GLU A 168 12.74 6.64 20.32
C GLU A 168 11.55 6.00 21.04
N GLN A 169 11.53 6.13 22.37
CA GLN A 169 10.44 5.65 23.19
C GLN A 169 9.79 6.82 23.93
N PRO A 170 8.47 7.00 23.79
CA PRO A 170 7.78 8.00 24.59
C PRO A 170 7.86 7.61 26.08
N SER A 171 8.14 8.59 26.94
CA SER A 171 8.44 8.35 28.36
C SER A 171 7.20 8.31 29.27
N GLY A 172 6.01 8.64 28.76
CA GLY A 172 4.79 8.70 29.54
C GLY A 172 3.67 9.51 28.91
N GLU A 173 2.64 9.76 29.69
CA GLU A 173 1.45 10.51 29.27
C GLU A 173 1.77 12.00 29.02
N PRO A 174 1.12 12.62 28.04
CA PRO A 174 0.17 12.01 27.13
C PRO A 174 0.87 11.15 26.07
N TRP A 175 0.42 9.90 25.93
CA TRP A 175 0.96 8.95 24.97
C TRP A 175 0.71 9.42 23.53
N PRO A 176 1.75 9.58 22.68
CA PRO A 176 1.58 10.10 21.33
C PRO A 176 1.11 9.00 20.37
N LEU A 177 -0.04 9.24 19.74
CA LEU A 177 -0.60 8.45 18.64
C LEU A 177 -0.45 9.21 17.34
N ALA A 178 -0.20 8.51 16.24
CA ALA A 178 -0.20 9.10 14.90
C ALA A 178 -1.29 8.48 14.02
N VAL A 179 -1.92 9.30 13.17
CA VAL A 179 -2.55 8.86 11.93
C VAL A 179 -1.69 9.36 10.79
N PHE A 180 -1.39 8.48 9.84
CA PHE A 180 -0.49 8.79 8.73
C PHE A 180 -1.06 8.24 7.41
N SER A 181 -2.00 8.97 6.80
CA SER A 181 -2.68 8.54 5.57
C SER A 181 -3.32 9.71 4.84
N ARG A 182 -3.78 9.49 3.60
CA ARG A 182 -4.76 10.40 3.00
C ARG A 182 -5.98 10.49 3.91
N ILE A 183 -6.56 11.69 4.02
CA ILE A 183 -7.67 11.98 4.92
C ILE A 183 -8.95 12.04 4.11
N TYR A 184 -9.81 11.05 4.29
CA TYR A 184 -11.15 10.92 3.71
C TYR A 184 -11.95 9.88 4.51
N GLU A 185 -13.25 9.79 4.25
CA GLU A 185 -14.22 9.07 5.11
C GLU A 185 -13.80 7.63 5.44
N GLU A 186 -13.40 6.85 4.43
CA GLU A 186 -13.06 5.43 4.63
C GLU A 186 -11.76 5.21 5.43
N LYS A 187 -11.01 6.27 5.75
CA LYS A 187 -9.83 6.17 6.63
C LYS A 187 -10.19 6.19 8.12
N GLY A 188 -11.46 6.45 8.46
CA GLY A 188 -11.96 6.35 9.83
C GLY A 188 -11.38 7.39 10.80
N ILE A 189 -10.99 8.57 10.29
CA ILE A 189 -10.38 9.64 11.11
C ILE A 189 -11.33 10.05 12.24
N ASP A 190 -12.63 10.14 11.95
CA ASP A 190 -13.65 10.45 12.95
C ASP A 190 -13.65 9.50 14.13
N ASP A 191 -13.44 8.18 13.86
CA ASP A 191 -13.46 7.16 14.90
C ASP A 191 -12.31 7.34 15.89
N ILE A 192 -11.08 7.54 15.39
CA ILE A 192 -9.93 7.71 16.28
C ILE A 192 -9.95 9.05 17.01
N VAL A 193 -10.40 10.13 16.37
CA VAL A 193 -10.58 11.44 17.03
C VAL A 193 -11.59 11.30 18.16
N TRP A 194 -12.74 10.69 17.89
CA TRP A 194 -13.74 10.44 18.92
C TRP A 194 -13.21 9.56 20.04
N ALA A 195 -12.54 8.43 19.71
CA ALA A 195 -12.06 7.47 20.70
C ALA A 195 -10.99 8.07 21.63
N VAL A 196 -10.06 8.89 21.11
CA VAL A 196 -9.04 9.57 21.92
C VAL A 196 -9.69 10.56 22.89
N ARG A 197 -10.62 11.38 22.41
CA ARG A 197 -11.33 12.36 23.25
C ARG A 197 -12.18 11.70 24.33
N GLU A 198 -12.92 10.64 23.97
CA GLU A 198 -13.74 9.88 24.91
C GLU A 198 -12.87 9.15 25.95
N ALA A 199 -11.74 8.54 25.53
CA ALA A 199 -10.81 7.90 26.45
C ALA A 199 -10.24 8.90 27.46
N ASN A 200 -9.74 10.06 27.02
CA ASN A 200 -9.25 11.11 27.90
C ASN A 200 -10.32 11.62 28.86
N SER A 201 -11.55 11.80 28.37
CA SER A 201 -12.70 12.19 29.20
C SER A 201 -13.02 11.17 30.29
N ARG A 202 -13.12 9.88 29.94
CA ARG A 202 -13.41 8.81 30.90
C ARG A 202 -12.29 8.60 31.92
N LEU A 203 -11.03 8.78 31.49
CA LEU A 203 -9.85 8.67 32.36
C LEU A 203 -9.67 9.92 33.24
N GLY A 204 -10.39 11.01 32.99
CA GLY A 204 -10.30 12.28 33.72
C GLY A 204 -8.94 12.96 33.60
N ARG A 205 -8.14 12.62 32.57
CA ARG A 205 -6.82 13.17 32.30
C ARG A 205 -6.46 13.03 30.82
N ARG A 206 -5.49 13.80 30.36
CA ARG A 206 -4.97 13.67 29.01
C ARG A 206 -3.98 12.49 28.94
N ALA A 207 -4.53 11.26 28.82
CA ALA A 207 -3.73 10.05 28.69
C ALA A 207 -3.12 9.90 27.30
N PHE A 208 -3.81 10.41 26.25
CA PHE A 208 -3.41 10.29 24.85
C PHE A 208 -3.43 11.65 24.15
N LYS A 209 -2.53 11.82 23.19
CA LYS A 209 -2.55 12.88 22.18
C LYS A 209 -2.51 12.27 20.79
N LEU A 210 -3.19 12.86 19.81
CA LEU A 210 -3.29 12.38 18.45
C LEU A 210 -2.76 13.42 17.47
N ASP A 211 -1.75 13.06 16.70
CA ASP A 211 -1.27 13.86 15.58
C ASP A 211 -1.72 13.21 14.26
N ILE A 212 -2.34 14.01 13.39
CA ILE A 212 -2.92 13.57 12.12
C ILE A 212 -2.08 14.11 10.97
N TYR A 213 -1.49 13.22 10.17
CA TYR A 213 -0.71 13.54 8.99
C TYR A 213 -1.42 13.08 7.73
N GLY A 214 -1.41 13.90 6.70
CA GLY A 214 -1.81 13.52 5.36
C GLY A 214 -2.56 14.60 4.59
N ASN A 215 -2.70 14.33 3.28
CA ASN A 215 -3.47 15.22 2.41
C ASN A 215 -4.97 14.98 2.61
N VAL A 216 -5.71 16.05 2.86
CA VAL A 216 -7.17 16.03 2.95
C VAL A 216 -7.76 16.05 1.55
N LEU A 217 -8.58 15.07 1.21
CA LEU A 217 -9.25 15.05 -0.10
C LEU A 217 -10.30 16.17 -0.19
N PRO A 218 -10.46 16.82 -1.35
CA PRO A 218 -11.36 17.96 -1.51
C PRO A 218 -12.79 17.70 -1.04
N GLU A 219 -13.30 16.50 -1.33
CA GLU A 219 -14.67 16.07 -0.97
C GLU A 219 -14.89 15.88 0.53
N TYR A 220 -13.82 15.74 1.32
CA TYR A 220 -13.88 15.56 2.77
C TYR A 220 -13.41 16.79 3.56
N LYS A 221 -12.91 17.80 2.86
CA LYS A 221 -12.25 18.97 3.45
C LYS A 221 -13.13 19.74 4.42
N GLU A 222 -14.35 20.05 4.02
CA GLU A 222 -15.29 20.81 4.86
C GLU A 222 -15.63 20.05 6.16
N HIS A 223 -15.90 18.74 6.05
CA HIS A 223 -16.15 17.88 7.20
C HIS A 223 -14.94 17.84 8.14
N PHE A 224 -13.73 17.64 7.58
CA PHE A 224 -12.50 17.61 8.36
C PHE A 224 -12.20 18.91 9.07
N ASP A 225 -12.43 20.06 8.43
CA ASP A 225 -12.23 21.37 9.05
C ASP A 225 -13.18 21.57 10.25
N VAL A 226 -14.44 21.15 10.13
CA VAL A 226 -15.41 21.19 11.23
C VAL A 226 -14.99 20.25 12.36
N LEU A 227 -14.56 19.02 12.05
CA LEU A 227 -14.06 18.08 13.03
C LEU A 227 -12.88 18.66 13.82
N MET A 228 -11.89 19.23 13.14
CA MET A 228 -10.70 19.79 13.77
C MET A 228 -11.01 21.08 14.56
N ALA A 229 -11.93 21.91 14.11
CA ALA A 229 -12.37 23.10 14.85
C ALA A 229 -13.04 22.75 16.20
N GLY A 230 -13.59 21.54 16.33
CA GLY A 230 -14.16 21.01 17.56
C GLY A 230 -13.14 20.36 18.51
N CYS A 231 -11.85 20.34 18.17
CA CYS A 231 -10.79 19.69 18.94
C CYS A 231 -9.89 20.70 19.66
N ASP A 232 -9.42 20.35 20.86
CA ASP A 232 -8.29 21.02 21.50
C ASP A 232 -6.99 20.57 20.79
N ALA A 233 -6.24 21.52 20.22
CA ALA A 233 -5.00 21.24 19.49
C ALA A 233 -3.91 20.58 20.34
N SER A 234 -4.00 20.65 21.67
CA SER A 234 -3.10 19.95 22.58
C SER A 234 -3.48 18.47 22.78
N GLU A 235 -4.68 18.07 22.36
CA GLU A 235 -5.20 16.70 22.40
C GLU A 235 -5.21 16.07 21.01
N VAL A 236 -5.73 16.76 20.00
CA VAL A 236 -5.79 16.31 18.60
C VAL A 236 -5.31 17.43 17.68
N ALA A 237 -4.26 17.19 16.93
CA ALA A 237 -3.65 18.18 16.06
C ALA A 237 -3.48 17.67 14.61
N TYR A 238 -3.86 18.50 13.63
CA TYR A 238 -3.51 18.27 12.23
C TYR A 238 -2.12 18.83 11.93
N LYS A 239 -1.23 18.00 11.46
CA LYS A 239 0.18 18.32 11.17
C LYS A 239 0.48 18.59 9.70
N GLY A 240 -0.53 18.50 8.84
CA GLY A 240 -0.32 18.63 7.40
C GLY A 240 0.26 17.36 6.76
N VAL A 241 0.89 17.54 5.61
CA VAL A 241 1.52 16.45 4.86
C VAL A 241 2.98 16.34 5.26
N ALA A 242 3.41 15.16 5.67
CA ALA A 242 4.82 14.91 5.94
C ALA A 242 5.64 14.95 4.64
N PRO A 243 6.91 15.39 4.69
CA PRO A 243 7.77 15.37 3.51
C PRO A 243 7.93 13.96 2.94
N ALA A 244 8.05 13.87 1.61
CA ALA A 244 8.21 12.59 0.94
C ALA A 244 9.51 11.89 1.37
N GLY A 245 9.42 10.62 1.74
CA GLY A 245 10.55 9.80 2.20
C GLY A 245 10.94 9.98 3.66
N GLU A 246 10.27 10.86 4.42
CA GLU A 246 10.55 11.15 5.84
C GLU A 246 9.56 10.45 6.80
N SER A 247 8.69 9.59 6.30
CA SER A 247 7.68 8.94 7.13
C SER A 247 8.27 8.20 8.34
N THR A 248 9.42 7.54 8.16
CA THR A 248 10.09 6.80 9.23
C THR A 248 10.59 7.74 10.34
N SER A 249 11.25 8.84 10.00
CA SER A 249 11.72 9.84 10.97
C SER A 249 10.58 10.58 11.64
N VAL A 250 9.51 10.89 10.90
CA VAL A 250 8.30 11.53 11.46
C VAL A 250 7.60 10.61 12.46
N LEU A 251 7.51 9.32 12.18
CA LEU A 251 6.86 8.36 13.06
C LEU A 251 7.71 7.93 14.25
N ASN A 252 9.02 8.06 14.18
CA ASN A 252 9.90 7.75 15.31
C ASN A 252 9.51 8.59 16.54
N GLY A 253 9.40 7.95 17.70
CA GLY A 253 8.96 8.59 18.94
C GLY A 253 7.46 8.53 19.21
N TYR A 254 6.62 8.13 18.26
CA TYR A 254 5.22 7.80 18.54
C TYR A 254 5.12 6.48 19.31
N LEU A 255 4.06 6.35 20.11
CA LEU A 255 3.73 5.08 20.77
C LEU A 255 3.17 4.09 19.76
N VAL A 256 2.27 4.57 18.87
CA VAL A 256 1.49 3.72 17.98
C VAL A 256 0.99 4.49 16.77
N LEU A 257 0.89 3.82 15.64
CA LEU A 257 0.12 4.27 14.48
C LEU A 257 -1.34 3.80 14.66
N ALA A 258 -2.29 4.71 14.67
CA ALA A 258 -3.71 4.37 14.56
C ALA A 258 -4.09 4.18 13.09
N PHE A 259 -4.63 3.00 12.78
CA PHE A 259 -5.09 2.65 11.44
C PHE A 259 -6.58 2.21 11.47
N PRO A 260 -7.49 3.15 11.70
CA PRO A 260 -8.92 2.89 11.87
C PRO A 260 -9.67 2.74 10.54
N THR A 261 -9.05 2.10 9.56
CA THR A 261 -9.61 2.02 8.21
C THR A 261 -10.99 1.36 8.20
N ARG A 262 -11.88 1.91 7.38
CA ARG A 262 -13.20 1.36 7.02
C ARG A 262 -13.20 0.85 5.56
N CYS A 263 -12.04 0.84 4.90
CA CYS A 263 -11.91 0.41 3.51
C CYS A 263 -11.75 -1.12 3.43
N PRO A 264 -12.70 -1.88 2.88
CA PRO A 264 -12.57 -3.33 2.75
C PRO A 264 -11.55 -3.74 1.68
N GLY A 265 -11.23 -2.84 0.76
CA GLY A 265 -10.27 -3.05 -0.33
C GLY A 265 -8.81 -2.75 0.02
N GLU A 266 -8.47 -2.56 1.30
CA GLU A 266 -7.07 -2.44 1.71
C GLU A 266 -6.31 -3.73 1.37
N GLY A 267 -5.18 -3.58 0.69
CA GLY A 267 -4.22 -4.67 0.46
C GLY A 267 -3.13 -4.66 1.54
N VAL A 268 -1.91 -4.31 1.15
CA VAL A 268 -0.79 -3.99 2.04
C VAL A 268 -0.72 -2.47 2.19
N PRO A 269 -1.30 -1.89 3.29
CA PRO A 269 -1.35 -0.44 3.44
C PRO A 269 0.05 0.15 3.63
N GLY A 270 0.43 1.06 2.74
CA GLY A 270 1.75 1.67 2.79
C GLY A 270 2.07 2.38 4.11
N THR A 271 1.06 2.92 4.79
CA THR A 271 1.22 3.57 6.09
C THR A 271 1.58 2.57 7.21
N VAL A 272 1.09 1.34 7.15
CA VAL A 272 1.47 0.27 8.09
C VAL A 272 2.93 -0.15 7.85
N VAL A 273 3.34 -0.21 6.57
CA VAL A 273 4.75 -0.44 6.23
C VAL A 273 5.64 0.69 6.76
N ASP A 274 5.21 1.96 6.62
CA ASP A 274 5.93 3.12 7.17
C ASP A 274 6.12 2.99 8.69
N ALA A 275 5.07 2.59 9.41
CA ALA A 275 5.11 2.38 10.86
C ALA A 275 6.09 1.27 11.24
N TYR A 276 6.06 0.14 10.54
CA TYR A 276 6.99 -0.97 10.82
C TYR A 276 8.44 -0.61 10.53
N CYS A 277 8.72 0.15 9.47
CA CYS A 277 10.07 0.66 9.20
C CYS A 277 10.57 1.61 10.29
N ALA A 278 9.65 2.27 11.03
CA ALA A 278 9.94 3.13 12.19
C ALA A 278 9.90 2.38 13.53
N GLY A 279 9.68 1.07 13.54
CA GLY A 279 9.51 0.30 14.77
C GLY A 279 8.26 0.71 15.55
N ILE A 280 7.18 1.12 14.87
CA ILE A 280 5.95 1.60 15.49
C ILE A 280 4.86 0.55 15.32
N PRO A 281 4.30 0.00 16.41
CA PRO A 281 3.15 -0.90 16.36
C PRO A 281 1.89 -0.19 15.86
N VAL A 282 0.88 -0.97 15.50
CA VAL A 282 -0.38 -0.42 15.00
C VAL A 282 -1.56 -0.76 15.91
N ILE A 283 -2.50 0.19 16.09
CA ILE A 283 -3.86 -0.11 16.50
C ILE A 283 -4.72 -0.08 15.24
N ALA A 284 -5.25 -1.24 14.85
CA ALA A 284 -5.87 -1.40 13.55
C ALA A 284 -7.26 -2.04 13.60
N SER A 285 -8.17 -1.57 12.76
CA SER A 285 -9.42 -2.30 12.50
C SER A 285 -9.13 -3.61 11.78
N ARG A 286 -9.94 -4.65 11.99
CA ARG A 286 -9.81 -5.95 11.32
C ARG A 286 -10.36 -5.90 9.89
N TRP A 287 -9.68 -5.12 9.00
CA TRP A 287 -10.03 -5.14 7.57
C TRP A 287 -9.78 -6.53 6.95
N PRO A 288 -10.39 -6.90 5.82
CA PRO A 288 -10.35 -8.28 5.31
C PRO A 288 -8.98 -8.95 5.18
N SER A 289 -7.89 -8.19 4.96
CA SER A 289 -6.52 -8.72 4.83
C SER A 289 -5.63 -8.40 6.06
N TYR A 290 -6.18 -7.94 7.17
CA TYR A 290 -5.41 -7.44 8.31
C TYR A 290 -4.42 -8.46 8.88
N ALA A 291 -4.81 -9.74 8.95
CA ALA A 291 -4.01 -10.80 9.55
C ALA A 291 -2.71 -11.12 8.79
N GLU A 292 -2.56 -10.65 7.56
CA GLU A 292 -1.31 -10.77 6.81
C GLU A 292 -0.31 -9.67 7.18
N MET A 293 -0.82 -8.57 7.74
CA MET A 293 -0.02 -7.41 8.11
C MET A 293 0.23 -7.34 9.62
N VAL A 294 -0.81 -7.52 10.42
CA VAL A 294 -0.79 -7.30 11.86
C VAL A 294 -0.82 -8.64 12.59
N GLU A 295 0.24 -8.92 13.32
CA GLU A 295 0.37 -10.05 14.23
C GLU A 295 -0.04 -9.57 15.63
N GLU A 296 -1.21 -10.07 16.09
CA GLU A 296 -1.83 -9.65 17.36
C GLU A 296 -0.88 -9.88 18.55
N GLY A 297 -0.59 -8.81 19.29
CA GLY A 297 0.31 -8.85 20.44
C GLY A 297 1.81 -8.79 20.09
N GLU A 298 2.19 -8.83 18.81
CA GLU A 298 3.58 -8.75 18.34
C GLU A 298 3.85 -7.47 17.55
N THR A 299 2.99 -7.13 16.57
CA THR A 299 3.15 -5.93 15.76
C THR A 299 2.01 -4.94 15.87
N GLY A 300 1.00 -5.28 16.65
CA GLY A 300 -0.12 -4.40 16.91
C GLY A 300 -1.23 -5.01 17.74
N VAL A 301 -2.25 -4.20 17.96
CA VAL A 301 -3.51 -4.56 18.61
C VAL A 301 -4.64 -4.31 17.63
N THR A 302 -5.55 -5.26 17.49
CA THR A 302 -6.63 -5.14 16.52
C THR A 302 -8.01 -5.07 17.19
N TYR A 303 -8.95 -4.44 16.52
CA TYR A 303 -10.34 -4.34 16.98
C TYR A 303 -11.30 -4.63 15.83
N GLU A 304 -12.57 -4.87 16.16
CA GLU A 304 -13.61 -5.24 15.20
C GLU A 304 -13.83 -4.15 14.14
N PHE A 305 -13.91 -4.58 12.88
CA PHE A 305 -14.10 -3.70 11.72
C PHE A 305 -15.42 -2.91 11.83
N TYR A 306 -15.41 -1.61 11.55
CA TYR A 306 -16.52 -0.67 11.74
C TYR A 306 -16.99 -0.45 13.18
N ASN A 307 -16.26 -0.92 14.20
CA ASN A 307 -16.66 -0.79 15.59
C ASN A 307 -15.77 0.20 16.37
N ARG A 308 -16.18 1.46 16.41
CA ARG A 308 -15.44 2.49 17.14
C ARG A 308 -15.45 2.32 18.65
N ASP A 309 -16.49 1.64 19.20
CA ASP A 309 -16.55 1.38 20.65
C ASP A 309 -15.50 0.36 21.03
N ALA A 310 -15.25 -0.66 20.19
CA ALA A 310 -14.14 -1.59 20.38
C ALA A 310 -12.77 -0.89 20.29
N LEU A 311 -12.61 0.14 19.44
CA LEU A 311 -11.40 0.98 19.42
C LEU A 311 -11.23 1.74 20.74
N LEU A 312 -12.31 2.27 21.29
CA LEU A 312 -12.30 2.93 22.61
C LEU A 312 -11.89 1.96 23.72
N ASP A 313 -12.42 0.74 23.72
CA ASP A 313 -12.08 -0.29 24.71
C ASP A 313 -10.57 -0.64 24.65
N VAL A 314 -9.96 -0.66 23.45
CA VAL A 314 -8.52 -0.80 23.31
C VAL A 314 -7.78 0.35 24.01
N LEU A 315 -8.18 1.61 23.80
CA LEU A 315 -7.53 2.77 24.43
C LEU A 315 -7.73 2.81 25.95
N LEU A 316 -8.82 2.28 26.46
CA LEU A 316 -9.10 2.23 27.90
C LEU A 316 -8.34 1.10 28.63
N ASN A 317 -7.67 0.19 27.90
CA ASN A 317 -6.86 -0.85 28.51
C ASN A 317 -5.61 -0.25 29.20
N PRO A 318 -5.48 -0.34 30.54
CA PRO A 318 -4.35 0.27 31.26
C PRO A 318 -3.00 -0.34 30.91
N GLU A 319 -2.95 -1.58 30.41
CA GLU A 319 -1.71 -2.25 30.00
C GLU A 319 -1.30 -1.90 28.55
N LEU A 320 -2.14 -1.21 27.79
CA LEU A 320 -1.91 -0.93 26.37
C LEU A 320 -0.55 -0.25 26.10
N PRO A 321 -0.16 0.82 26.81
CA PRO A 321 1.12 1.48 26.52
C PRO A 321 2.32 0.55 26.72
N LYS A 322 2.30 -0.26 27.77
CA LYS A 322 3.35 -1.24 28.05
C LYS A 322 3.41 -2.32 26.97
N GLN A 323 2.28 -2.82 26.52
CA GLN A 323 2.19 -3.80 25.44
C GLN A 323 2.77 -3.21 24.14
N LEU A 324 2.35 -2.00 23.75
CA LEU A 324 2.81 -1.34 22.53
C LEU A 324 4.32 -1.05 22.56
N LEU A 325 4.87 -0.63 23.69
CA LEU A 325 6.32 -0.41 23.83
C LEU A 325 7.12 -1.70 23.60
N ALA A 326 6.61 -2.85 24.05
CA ALA A 326 7.25 -4.15 23.84
C ALA A 326 7.19 -4.63 22.38
N MET A 327 6.28 -4.11 21.57
CA MET A 327 6.10 -4.48 20.15
C MET A 327 7.04 -3.74 19.19
N LYS A 328 7.75 -2.69 19.62
CA LYS A 328 8.55 -1.84 18.74
C LYS A 328 9.63 -2.62 17.98
N GLU A 329 10.37 -3.47 18.64
CA GLU A 329 11.42 -4.30 18.00
C GLU A 329 10.83 -5.36 17.04
N PRO A 330 9.79 -6.14 17.39
CA PRO A 330 9.06 -6.98 16.46
C PRO A 330 8.58 -6.24 15.20
N CYS A 331 8.12 -4.99 15.32
CA CYS A 331 7.72 -4.17 14.17
C CYS A 331 8.89 -3.90 13.21
N LEU A 332 10.09 -3.59 13.71
CA LEU A 332 11.28 -3.43 12.86
C LEU A 332 11.62 -4.72 12.10
N HIS A 333 11.50 -5.87 12.76
CA HIS A 333 11.71 -7.16 12.09
C HIS A 333 10.71 -7.35 10.97
N LYS A 334 9.42 -7.06 11.23
CA LYS A 334 8.35 -7.14 10.23
C LYS A 334 8.56 -6.14 9.08
N GLY A 335 9.06 -4.94 9.37
CA GLY A 335 9.37 -3.92 8.36
C GLY A 335 10.37 -4.39 7.30
N ARG A 336 11.28 -5.29 7.65
CA ARG A 336 12.27 -5.87 6.71
C ARG A 336 11.62 -6.64 5.57
N ASP A 337 10.46 -7.27 5.80
CA ASP A 337 9.73 -8.04 4.79
C ASP A 337 9.18 -7.13 3.67
N TYR A 338 8.99 -5.85 3.96
CA TYR A 338 8.45 -4.84 3.03
C TYR A 338 9.52 -3.85 2.55
N SER A 339 10.78 -4.07 2.94
CA SER A 339 11.91 -3.21 2.55
C SER A 339 12.17 -3.27 1.04
N TYR A 340 12.89 -2.27 0.55
CA TYR A 340 13.30 -2.22 -0.84
C TYR A 340 14.20 -3.41 -1.21
N GLU A 341 15.05 -3.86 -0.30
CA GLU A 341 15.95 -5.02 -0.45
C GLU A 341 15.16 -6.33 -0.57
N ALA A 342 14.06 -6.48 0.19
CA ALA A 342 13.15 -7.61 0.04
C ALA A 342 12.49 -7.57 -1.35
N GLY A 343 12.05 -6.39 -1.78
CA GLY A 343 11.52 -6.17 -3.12
C GLY A 343 12.52 -6.51 -4.23
N LEU A 344 13.79 -6.14 -4.07
CA LEU A 344 14.84 -6.48 -5.04
C LEU A 344 15.02 -8.00 -5.19
N ARG A 345 15.03 -8.74 -4.09
CA ARG A 345 15.13 -10.22 -4.14
C ARG A 345 13.93 -10.83 -4.86
N GLU A 346 12.73 -10.36 -4.53
CA GLU A 346 11.50 -10.84 -5.14
C GLU A 346 11.43 -10.52 -6.64
N PHE A 347 11.67 -9.28 -7.02
CA PHE A 347 11.63 -8.87 -8.43
C PHE A 347 12.74 -9.51 -9.26
N LYS A 348 13.91 -9.77 -8.67
CA LYS A 348 14.96 -10.56 -9.32
C LYS A 348 14.47 -11.97 -9.62
N HIS A 349 13.86 -12.64 -8.66
CA HIS A 349 13.28 -13.98 -8.85
C HIS A 349 12.16 -13.96 -9.91
N LEU A 350 11.25 -12.97 -9.87
CA LEU A 350 10.18 -12.83 -10.86
C LEU A 350 10.72 -12.65 -12.30
N VAL A 351 11.75 -11.85 -12.48
CA VAL A 351 12.38 -11.62 -13.80
C VAL A 351 13.12 -12.86 -14.27
N GLU A 352 13.91 -13.53 -13.40
CA GLU A 352 14.66 -14.75 -13.69
C GLU A 352 13.74 -15.92 -14.04
N SER A 353 12.60 -16.07 -13.33
CA SER A 353 11.57 -17.06 -13.66
C SER A 353 10.73 -16.71 -14.89
N GLY A 354 10.97 -15.53 -15.49
CA GLY A 354 10.21 -15.00 -16.61
C GLY A 354 8.75 -14.70 -16.24
N PHE A 355 8.45 -14.29 -15.01
CA PHE A 355 7.09 -14.09 -14.49
C PHE A 355 6.20 -15.33 -14.65
N ASN A 356 6.74 -16.51 -14.40
CA ASN A 356 6.02 -17.76 -14.58
C ASN A 356 5.46 -18.26 -13.25
N ALA A 357 4.12 -18.25 -13.11
CA ALA A 357 3.44 -18.68 -11.89
C ALA A 357 3.49 -20.21 -11.66
N HIS A 358 3.82 -20.98 -12.67
CA HIS A 358 3.88 -22.46 -12.57
C HIS A 358 5.21 -22.98 -11.99
N ASN A 359 6.17 -22.09 -11.72
CA ASN A 359 7.49 -22.44 -11.19
C ASN A 359 7.67 -22.11 -9.68
N GLN A 360 6.57 -21.77 -9.00
CA GLN A 360 6.56 -21.49 -7.54
C GLN A 360 5.78 -22.52 -6.75
#